data_6c88143e902ef6ed135949331a8e1d83
#
_entry.id   6c88143e902ef6ed135949331a8e1d83
#
_cell.length_a   1.000
_cell.length_b   1.000
_cell.length_c   1.000
_cell.angle_alpha   90.00
_cell.angle_beta   90.00
_cell.angle_gamma   90.00
#
_symmetry.space_group_name_H-M   'P 1'
#
loop_
_entity.id
_entity.type
_entity.pdbx_description
1 polymer ?
#
loop_
_entity_poly.entity_id
_entity_poly.type
_entity_poly.pdbx_seq_one_letter_code
_entity_poly.pdbx_strand_id
1 'polypeptide(L)'
;MTRKFLYTLFLLLALSAAAAAQPRGFRISARNAERIASETDLRMQVELLTDSLCAGRAPGTAGSVRAQALIASQFASFGLAAPPDGRFRGFRTLSGKNAHNVVGFLPGSGDRYVVVAAHFDHIGTLAGTLYPGADSNASGVAALLTVARMFRHLKDLGKTYSPTLLFVALDGKEQGLGGAFHLWEELAEGRLVDPVKGKPVRPEDIDRMVNIDQVGGTEARLRKYRPDYLIMLSDAGTGRRDALLVANTSPEVSLDLAFDYYGSKDFTRVFFRTVSDQKPFLDHGIPSVMFTSGITFRNNKASDTAPTLDYAILRRRVLAIFYYLVRVL
;
A
#
# COMPACT_ATOMS: atom_id res chain seq x y z
N MET A 1 -25.43 -30.27 33.85
CA MET A 1 -24.41 -29.73 32.91
C MET A 1 -24.90 -30.00 31.51
N THR A 2 -25.34 -29.06 30.81
CA THR A 2 -26.62 -29.03 30.16
C THR A 2 -26.46 -28.46 28.75
N ARG A 3 -27.33 -28.78 27.88
CA ARG A 3 -27.46 -28.43 26.45
C ARG A 3 -26.82 -27.11 25.96
N LYS A 4 -26.68 -26.11 26.81
CA LYS A 4 -26.03 -24.82 26.47
C LYS A 4 -24.53 -24.97 26.20
N PHE A 5 -23.83 -25.88 26.85
CA PHE A 5 -22.40 -26.12 26.66
C PHE A 5 -22.11 -26.82 25.32
N LEU A 6 -23.01 -27.67 24.87
CA LEU A 6 -22.87 -28.32 23.55
C LEU A 6 -23.09 -27.35 22.40
N TYR A 7 -24.01 -26.39 22.53
CA TYR A 7 -24.25 -25.39 21.47
C TYR A 7 -23.08 -24.40 21.35
N THR A 8 -22.45 -24.01 22.47
CA THR A 8 -21.27 -23.13 22.43
C THR A 8 -20.06 -23.83 21.82
N LEU A 9 -19.88 -25.11 22.09
CA LEU A 9 -18.79 -25.90 21.49
C LEU A 9 -19.02 -26.16 19.99
N PHE A 10 -20.26 -26.40 19.57
CA PHE A 10 -20.63 -26.54 18.15
C PHE A 10 -20.49 -25.22 17.39
N LEU A 11 -20.81 -24.06 18.01
CA LEU A 11 -20.64 -22.74 17.40
C LEU A 11 -19.15 -22.39 17.26
N LEU A 12 -18.31 -22.72 18.26
CA LEU A 12 -16.87 -22.53 18.19
C LEU A 12 -16.19 -23.42 17.15
N LEU A 13 -16.66 -24.67 17.00
CA LEU A 13 -16.19 -25.60 15.95
C LEU A 13 -16.67 -25.18 14.56
N ALA A 14 -17.87 -24.65 14.42
CA ALA A 14 -18.40 -24.14 13.15
C ALA A 14 -17.67 -22.84 12.73
N LEU A 15 -17.34 -21.95 13.66
CA LEU A 15 -16.54 -20.75 13.38
C LEU A 15 -15.09 -21.09 13.01
N SER A 16 -14.51 -22.14 13.61
CA SER A 16 -13.16 -22.61 13.24
C SER A 16 -13.13 -23.31 11.88
N ALA A 17 -14.21 -24.00 11.48
CA ALA A 17 -14.33 -24.65 10.18
C ALA A 17 -14.56 -23.63 9.04
N ALA A 18 -15.29 -22.56 9.27
CA ALA A 18 -15.50 -21.49 8.29
C ALA A 18 -14.21 -20.68 7.99
N ALA A 19 -13.29 -20.58 8.96
CA ALA A 19 -11.99 -19.95 8.75
C ALA A 19 -11.01 -20.82 7.95
N ALA A 20 -11.28 -22.12 7.78
CA ALA A 20 -10.35 -23.09 7.20
C ALA A 20 -10.63 -23.46 5.73
N ALA A 21 -11.73 -23.04 5.14
CA ALA A 21 -12.17 -23.54 3.84
C ALA A 21 -11.90 -22.58 2.67
N GLN A 22 -10.65 -22.16 2.50
CA GLN A 22 -10.26 -21.70 1.16
C GLN A 22 -10.02 -22.91 0.25
N PRO A 23 -10.52 -22.91 -1.01
CA PRO A 23 -10.28 -23.99 -1.94
C PRO A 23 -8.78 -24.31 -2.06
N ARG A 24 -8.41 -25.60 -2.07
CA ARG A 24 -6.98 -26.02 -2.19
C ARG A 24 -6.25 -25.33 -3.35
N GLY A 25 -6.92 -25.12 -4.48
CA GLY A 25 -6.37 -24.40 -5.64
C GLY A 25 -6.01 -22.94 -5.37
N PHE A 26 -6.69 -22.27 -4.41
CA PHE A 26 -6.36 -20.91 -4.01
C PHE A 26 -5.06 -20.84 -3.20
N ARG A 27 -4.83 -21.76 -2.27
CA ARG A 27 -3.59 -21.83 -1.48
C ARG A 27 -2.36 -22.08 -2.34
N ILE A 28 -2.46 -22.93 -3.36
CA ILE A 28 -1.36 -23.22 -4.29
C ILE A 28 -1.02 -21.98 -5.14
N SER A 29 -2.03 -21.26 -5.64
CA SER A 29 -1.82 -20.04 -6.45
C SER A 29 -1.19 -18.90 -5.64
N ALA A 30 -1.67 -18.68 -4.41
CA ALA A 30 -1.12 -17.65 -3.53
C ALA A 30 0.35 -17.94 -3.15
N ARG A 31 0.70 -19.20 -2.86
CA ARG A 31 2.10 -19.61 -2.62
C ARG A 31 3.01 -19.42 -3.84
N ASN A 32 2.50 -19.60 -5.04
CA ASN A 32 3.26 -19.29 -6.25
C ASN A 32 3.55 -17.79 -6.37
N ALA A 33 2.59 -16.94 -5.98
CA ALA A 33 2.78 -15.49 -5.96
C ALA A 33 3.83 -15.04 -4.92
N GLU A 34 4.00 -15.76 -3.80
CA GLU A 34 5.02 -15.44 -2.78
C GLU A 34 6.45 -15.36 -3.35
N ARG A 35 6.76 -16.18 -4.37
CA ARG A 35 8.08 -16.19 -5.01
C ARG A 35 8.39 -14.90 -5.77
N ILE A 36 7.37 -14.12 -6.11
CA ILE A 36 7.51 -12.81 -6.76
C ILE A 36 8.05 -11.77 -5.77
N ALA A 37 7.69 -11.88 -4.49
CA ALA A 37 8.20 -11.02 -3.44
C ALA A 37 9.58 -11.52 -3.00
N SER A 38 10.63 -11.19 -3.77
CA SER A 38 12.01 -11.50 -3.41
C SER A 38 12.68 -10.31 -2.72
N GLU A 39 13.59 -10.60 -1.78
CA GLU A 39 14.38 -9.56 -1.10
C GLU A 39 15.27 -8.79 -2.10
N THR A 40 15.80 -9.51 -3.10
CA THR A 40 16.64 -8.92 -4.15
C THR A 40 15.85 -7.93 -5.00
N ASP A 41 14.63 -8.28 -5.44
CA ASP A 41 13.80 -7.37 -6.23
C ASP A 41 13.36 -6.16 -5.43
N LEU A 42 12.99 -6.34 -4.15
CA LEU A 42 12.63 -5.24 -3.25
C LEU A 42 13.81 -4.29 -3.03
N ARG A 43 15.00 -4.83 -2.80
CA ARG A 43 16.23 -4.04 -2.67
C ARG A 43 16.51 -3.25 -3.94
N MET A 44 16.49 -3.88 -5.09
CA MET A 44 16.72 -3.23 -6.38
C MET A 44 15.72 -2.10 -6.62
N GLN A 45 14.44 -2.28 -6.32
CA GLN A 45 13.43 -1.22 -6.48
C GLN A 45 13.69 -0.03 -5.56
N VAL A 46 14.05 -0.27 -4.29
CA VAL A 46 14.40 0.80 -3.35
C VAL A 46 15.67 1.52 -3.82
N GLU A 47 16.72 0.80 -4.21
CA GLU A 47 17.98 1.38 -4.69
C GLU A 47 17.76 2.24 -5.94
N LEU A 48 16.98 1.78 -6.92
CA LEU A 48 16.64 2.57 -8.12
C LEU A 48 15.90 3.87 -7.80
N LEU A 49 15.00 3.86 -6.80
CA LEU A 49 14.25 5.04 -6.39
C LEU A 49 15.08 5.99 -5.52
N THR A 50 16.12 5.50 -4.83
CA THR A 50 16.96 6.30 -3.93
C THR A 50 18.31 6.68 -4.53
N ASP A 51 18.55 6.28 -5.76
CA ASP A 51 19.75 6.59 -6.53
C ASP A 51 19.91 8.12 -6.71
N SER A 52 21.13 8.55 -6.94
CA SER A 52 21.49 9.97 -7.12
C SER A 52 20.76 10.64 -8.29
N LEU A 53 20.39 9.89 -9.33
CA LEU A 53 19.61 10.39 -10.46
C LEU A 53 18.15 10.66 -10.13
N CYS A 54 17.59 9.97 -9.14
CA CYS A 54 16.28 10.28 -8.58
C CYS A 54 16.33 11.45 -7.59
N ALA A 55 17.53 11.81 -7.10
CA ALA A 55 17.82 13.02 -6.31
C ALA A 55 16.79 13.31 -5.19
N GLY A 56 16.32 12.25 -4.50
CA GLY A 56 15.31 12.35 -3.44
C GLY A 56 13.90 12.70 -3.93
N ARG A 57 13.63 12.64 -5.21
CA ARG A 57 12.29 12.64 -5.84
C ARG A 57 11.36 13.81 -5.49
N ALA A 58 11.92 15.00 -5.15
CA ALA A 58 11.07 16.14 -4.84
C ALA A 58 10.20 16.55 -6.04
N PRO A 59 8.92 16.88 -5.83
CA PRO A 59 8.01 17.28 -6.90
C PRO A 59 8.56 18.41 -7.78
N GLY A 60 8.38 18.30 -9.10
CA GLY A 60 8.84 19.27 -10.08
C GLY A 60 10.32 19.20 -10.43
N THR A 61 11.05 18.21 -9.96
CA THR A 61 12.47 18.00 -10.28
C THR A 61 12.68 16.92 -11.34
N ALA A 62 13.83 16.91 -12.00
CA ALA A 62 14.22 15.84 -12.92
C ALA A 62 14.24 14.46 -12.23
N GLY A 63 14.63 14.43 -10.94
CA GLY A 63 14.59 13.20 -10.12
C GLY A 63 13.19 12.66 -9.93
N SER A 64 12.19 13.52 -9.68
CA SER A 64 10.78 13.11 -9.63
C SER A 64 10.30 12.57 -10.99
N VAL A 65 10.61 13.23 -12.10
CA VAL A 65 10.26 12.75 -13.45
C VAL A 65 10.86 11.38 -13.74
N ARG A 66 12.12 11.15 -13.31
CA ARG A 66 12.76 9.85 -13.44
C ARG A 66 12.04 8.77 -12.61
N ALA A 67 11.69 9.06 -11.35
CA ALA A 67 10.96 8.13 -10.49
C ALA A 67 9.58 7.78 -11.09
N GLN A 68 8.86 8.78 -11.60
CA GLN A 68 7.59 8.59 -12.32
C GLN A 68 7.76 7.62 -13.51
N ALA A 69 8.80 7.83 -14.33
CA ALA A 69 9.08 6.99 -15.50
C ALA A 69 9.41 5.55 -15.09
N LEU A 70 10.20 5.35 -14.02
CA LEU A 70 10.51 4.03 -13.48
C LEU A 70 9.24 3.30 -13.04
N ILE A 71 8.38 3.96 -12.26
CA ILE A 71 7.12 3.38 -11.76
C ILE A 71 6.17 3.08 -12.92
N ALA A 72 6.01 4.00 -13.87
CA ALA A 72 5.15 3.82 -15.04
C ALA A 72 5.60 2.65 -15.92
N SER A 73 6.92 2.49 -16.10
CA SER A 73 7.51 1.36 -16.82
C SER A 73 7.23 0.02 -16.12
N GLN A 74 7.33 -0.01 -14.79
CA GLN A 74 7.00 -1.20 -14.00
C GLN A 74 5.51 -1.56 -14.14
N PHE A 75 4.60 -0.59 -13.97
CA PHE A 75 3.17 -0.83 -14.17
C PHE A 75 2.86 -1.35 -15.59
N ALA A 76 3.51 -0.79 -16.61
CA ALA A 76 3.35 -1.27 -17.98
C ALA A 76 3.89 -2.70 -18.16
N SER A 77 5.06 -3.01 -17.61
CA SER A 77 5.68 -4.35 -17.69
C SER A 77 4.85 -5.43 -16.99
N PHE A 78 4.11 -5.06 -15.93
CA PHE A 78 3.15 -5.95 -15.27
C PHE A 78 1.82 -6.06 -16.02
N GLY A 79 1.64 -5.35 -17.14
CA GLY A 79 0.40 -5.36 -17.92
C GLY A 79 -0.78 -4.71 -17.18
N LEU A 80 -0.53 -3.75 -16.29
CA LEU A 80 -1.60 -2.92 -15.74
C LEU A 80 -2.11 -2.00 -16.84
N ALA A 81 -3.42 -1.88 -16.98
CA ALA A 81 -4.02 -0.98 -17.96
C ALA A 81 -3.82 0.49 -17.59
N ALA A 82 -3.62 1.36 -18.59
CA ALA A 82 -3.56 2.80 -18.41
C ALA A 82 -4.90 3.45 -18.71
N PRO A 83 -5.29 4.55 -18.02
CA PRO A 83 -6.41 5.38 -18.46
C PRO A 83 -6.26 5.81 -19.92
N PRO A 84 -7.36 6.12 -20.62
CA PRO A 84 -7.30 6.52 -22.04
C PRO A 84 -6.42 7.76 -22.30
N ASP A 85 -6.35 8.67 -21.34
CA ASP A 85 -5.54 9.89 -21.36
C ASP A 85 -4.15 9.73 -20.72
N GLY A 86 -3.75 8.49 -20.41
CA GLY A 86 -2.41 8.15 -19.93
C GLY A 86 -2.30 7.88 -18.43
N ARG A 87 -1.13 7.35 -18.03
CA ARG A 87 -0.85 6.97 -16.64
C ARG A 87 -0.51 8.14 -15.74
N PHE A 88 -0.01 9.24 -16.29
CA PHE A 88 0.46 10.39 -15.55
C PHE A 88 -0.69 11.35 -15.30
N ARG A 89 -1.06 11.54 -14.03
CA ARG A 89 -2.15 12.42 -13.60
C ARG A 89 -1.53 13.70 -13.04
N GLY A 90 -1.47 14.74 -13.89
CA GLY A 90 -0.76 15.98 -13.61
C GLY A 90 -1.53 16.95 -12.73
N PHE A 91 -0.84 17.60 -11.78
CA PHE A 91 -1.38 18.66 -10.92
C PHE A 91 -0.31 19.65 -10.50
N ARG A 92 -0.72 20.73 -9.82
CA ARG A 92 0.16 21.69 -9.17
C ARG A 92 0.16 21.48 -7.66
N THR A 93 1.35 21.37 -7.07
CA THR A 93 1.49 21.36 -5.61
C THR A 93 1.17 22.72 -5.00
N LEU A 94 1.01 22.79 -3.68
CA LEU A 94 0.80 24.06 -2.97
C LEU A 94 1.92 25.09 -3.21
N SER A 95 3.15 24.62 -3.47
CA SER A 95 4.29 25.47 -3.84
C SER A 95 4.36 25.81 -5.34
N GLY A 96 3.34 25.44 -6.13
CA GLY A 96 3.26 25.70 -7.56
C GLY A 96 4.16 24.81 -8.44
N LYS A 97 4.70 23.71 -7.91
CA LYS A 97 5.51 22.76 -8.66
C LYS A 97 4.64 21.80 -9.46
N ASN A 98 5.10 21.40 -10.64
CA ASN A 98 4.46 20.33 -11.41
C ASN A 98 4.68 18.98 -10.70
N ALA A 99 3.62 18.24 -10.53
CA ALA A 99 3.62 16.91 -9.93
C ALA A 99 2.69 15.98 -10.71
N HIS A 100 2.92 14.67 -10.63
CA HIS A 100 2.09 13.69 -11.33
C HIS A 100 1.95 12.43 -10.49
N ASN A 101 0.71 12.02 -10.22
CA ASN A 101 0.44 10.66 -9.80
C ASN A 101 0.65 9.70 -10.97
N VAL A 102 1.05 8.47 -10.67
CA VAL A 102 1.17 7.39 -11.67
C VAL A 102 0.14 6.32 -11.37
N VAL A 103 -0.75 6.02 -12.32
CA VAL A 103 -1.88 5.10 -12.12
C VAL A 103 -1.81 3.87 -13.00
N GLY A 104 -2.33 2.75 -12.49
CA GLY A 104 -2.45 1.49 -13.20
C GLY A 104 -3.64 0.67 -12.72
N PHE A 105 -4.43 0.16 -13.66
CA PHE A 105 -5.59 -0.66 -13.38
C PHE A 105 -5.31 -2.14 -13.58
N LEU A 106 -5.68 -2.95 -12.62
CA LEU A 106 -5.81 -4.40 -12.78
C LEU A 106 -7.30 -4.75 -12.75
N PRO A 107 -7.95 -4.98 -13.92
CA PRO A 107 -9.39 -5.12 -14.00
C PRO A 107 -9.92 -6.31 -13.21
N GLY A 108 -10.98 -6.08 -12.45
CA GLY A 108 -11.83 -7.08 -11.81
C GLY A 108 -13.03 -7.45 -12.67
N SER A 109 -13.90 -8.33 -12.16
CA SER A 109 -15.12 -8.77 -12.85
C SER A 109 -16.37 -7.95 -12.51
N GLY A 110 -16.37 -7.24 -11.37
CA GLY A 110 -17.47 -6.39 -10.90
C GLY A 110 -17.20 -4.91 -11.11
N ASP A 111 -18.08 -4.07 -10.59
CA ASP A 111 -18.09 -2.61 -10.83
C ASP A 111 -17.41 -1.79 -9.73
N ARG A 112 -16.95 -2.43 -8.68
CA ARG A 112 -16.32 -1.77 -7.54
C ARG A 112 -14.80 -1.65 -7.73
N TYR A 113 -14.17 -0.76 -6.94
CA TYR A 113 -12.74 -0.52 -6.97
C TYR A 113 -12.13 -0.58 -5.57
N VAL A 114 -10.91 -1.08 -5.49
CA VAL A 114 -10.04 -0.94 -4.31
C VAL A 114 -8.82 -0.16 -4.73
N VAL A 115 -8.58 0.99 -4.08
CA VAL A 115 -7.40 1.81 -4.30
C VAL A 115 -6.26 1.26 -3.44
N VAL A 116 -5.11 1.00 -4.04
CA VAL A 116 -3.87 0.63 -3.33
C VAL A 116 -2.82 1.67 -3.68
N ALA A 117 -2.33 2.42 -2.71
CA ALA A 117 -1.46 3.56 -2.96
C ALA A 117 -0.23 3.60 -2.06
N ALA A 118 0.81 4.26 -2.56
CA ALA A 118 1.99 4.68 -1.83
C ALA A 118 2.53 5.97 -2.44
N HIS A 119 2.97 6.94 -1.64
CA HIS A 119 3.63 8.11 -2.21
C HIS A 119 5.06 7.78 -2.62
N PHE A 120 5.53 8.40 -3.71
CA PHE A 120 6.89 8.17 -4.18
C PHE A 120 7.80 9.39 -4.00
N ASP A 121 7.23 10.57 -3.79
CA ASP A 121 8.00 11.79 -3.53
C ASP A 121 8.72 11.76 -2.18
N HIS A 122 9.79 12.56 -2.09
CA HIS A 122 10.48 12.85 -0.84
C HIS A 122 11.05 14.28 -0.90
N ILE A 123 11.86 14.64 0.08
CA ILE A 123 12.37 15.99 0.31
C ILE A 123 13.25 16.50 -0.86
N GLY A 124 13.98 15.61 -1.52
CA GLY A 124 14.90 16.01 -2.59
C GLY A 124 16.31 16.33 -2.09
N THR A 125 16.90 17.39 -2.64
CA THR A 125 18.20 17.91 -2.23
C THR A 125 18.01 19.30 -1.64
N LEU A 126 18.42 19.49 -0.39
CA LEU A 126 18.38 20.79 0.32
C LEU A 126 19.78 21.22 0.70
N ALA A 127 20.17 22.44 0.33
CA ALA A 127 21.49 23.01 0.63
C ALA A 127 22.65 22.05 0.29
N GLY A 128 22.56 21.35 -0.86
CA GLY A 128 23.56 20.39 -1.30
C GLY A 128 23.50 19.01 -0.63
N THR A 129 22.65 18.81 0.35
CA THR A 129 22.46 17.52 1.02
C THR A 129 21.32 16.73 0.37
N LEU A 130 21.59 15.52 -0.08
CA LEU A 130 20.60 14.59 -0.61
C LEU A 130 19.85 13.91 0.53
N TYR A 131 18.51 13.85 0.40
CA TYR A 131 17.59 13.11 1.25
C TYR A 131 17.00 11.96 0.44
N PRO A 132 17.57 10.74 0.52
CA PRO A 132 17.19 9.63 -0.37
C PRO A 132 15.79 9.09 -0.13
N GLY A 133 15.31 9.08 1.12
CA GLY A 133 13.98 8.62 1.47
C GLY A 133 13.75 7.13 1.15
N ALA A 134 14.62 6.26 1.68
CA ALA A 134 14.53 4.84 1.43
C ALA A 134 13.34 4.20 2.15
N ASP A 135 13.19 4.48 3.44
CA ASP A 135 11.98 4.08 4.17
C ASP A 135 10.82 5.03 3.83
N SER A 136 11.08 6.32 3.71
CA SER A 136 10.06 7.35 3.44
C SER A 136 10.12 7.90 1.99
N ASN A 137 9.50 7.30 0.98
CA ASN A 137 8.68 6.10 1.03
C ASN A 137 9.02 5.16 -0.15
N ALA A 138 10.32 5.03 -0.50
CA ALA A 138 10.71 4.07 -1.54
C ALA A 138 10.35 2.63 -1.13
N SER A 139 10.36 2.31 0.18
CA SER A 139 9.92 1.01 0.71
C SER A 139 8.44 0.73 0.42
N GLY A 140 7.57 1.73 0.60
CA GLY A 140 6.15 1.62 0.28
C GLY A 140 5.88 1.49 -1.20
N VAL A 141 6.64 2.21 -2.05
CA VAL A 141 6.55 2.06 -3.51
C VAL A 141 7.00 0.68 -3.96
N ALA A 142 8.10 0.16 -3.41
CA ALA A 142 8.56 -1.21 -3.68
C ALA A 142 7.50 -2.25 -3.27
N ALA A 143 6.83 -2.04 -2.14
CA ALA A 143 5.70 -2.87 -1.71
C ALA A 143 4.52 -2.78 -2.68
N LEU A 144 4.12 -1.57 -3.09
CA LEU A 144 3.05 -1.32 -4.06
C LEU A 144 3.30 -2.06 -5.39
N LEU A 145 4.50 -1.90 -5.95
CA LEU A 145 4.92 -2.53 -7.21
C LEU A 145 4.92 -4.06 -7.11
N THR A 146 5.46 -4.59 -6.00
CA THR A 146 5.52 -6.03 -5.77
C THR A 146 4.12 -6.62 -5.61
N VAL A 147 3.24 -5.99 -4.84
CA VAL A 147 1.83 -6.41 -4.67
C VAL A 147 1.09 -6.37 -6.01
N ALA A 148 1.29 -5.33 -6.82
CA ALA A 148 0.68 -5.22 -8.14
C ALA A 148 1.11 -6.39 -9.06
N ARG A 149 2.40 -6.71 -9.08
CA ARG A 149 2.95 -7.85 -9.84
C ARG A 149 2.42 -9.20 -9.34
N MET A 150 2.25 -9.36 -8.00
CA MET A 150 1.68 -10.57 -7.41
C MET A 150 0.22 -10.77 -7.83
N PHE A 151 -0.61 -9.72 -7.79
CA PHE A 151 -2.00 -9.78 -8.24
C PHE A 151 -2.10 -10.02 -9.75
N ARG A 152 -1.24 -9.40 -10.54
CA ARG A 152 -1.16 -9.70 -11.97
C ARG A 152 -0.87 -11.18 -12.21
N HIS A 153 0.10 -11.75 -11.52
CA HIS A 153 0.43 -13.17 -11.62
C HIS A 153 -0.77 -14.06 -11.23
N LEU A 154 -1.52 -13.73 -10.19
CA LEU A 154 -2.75 -14.45 -9.85
C LEU A 154 -3.78 -14.40 -10.99
N LYS A 155 -3.92 -13.23 -11.64
CA LYS A 155 -4.81 -13.06 -12.79
C LYS A 155 -4.36 -13.93 -13.97
N ASP A 156 -3.06 -14.01 -14.25
CA ASP A 156 -2.49 -14.89 -15.29
C ASP A 156 -2.72 -16.38 -15.00
N LEU A 157 -2.85 -16.74 -13.73
CA LEU A 157 -3.26 -18.08 -13.28
C LEU A 157 -4.78 -18.29 -13.27
N GLY A 158 -5.57 -17.36 -13.85
CA GLY A 158 -7.02 -17.44 -13.94
C GLY A 158 -7.77 -17.05 -12.67
N LYS A 159 -7.11 -16.37 -11.70
CA LYS A 159 -7.80 -15.85 -10.50
C LYS A 159 -8.36 -14.47 -10.76
N THR A 160 -9.67 -14.34 -10.65
CA THR A 160 -10.38 -13.07 -10.81
C THR A 160 -10.98 -12.64 -9.48
N TYR A 161 -10.87 -11.36 -9.19
CA TYR A 161 -11.51 -10.69 -8.06
C TYR A 161 -12.68 -9.86 -8.56
N SER A 162 -13.67 -9.61 -7.70
CA SER A 162 -14.80 -8.76 -8.07
C SER A 162 -14.37 -7.31 -8.28
N PRO A 163 -13.72 -6.63 -7.31
CA PRO A 163 -13.30 -5.25 -7.55
C PRO A 163 -12.09 -5.17 -8.48
N THR A 164 -12.04 -4.10 -9.26
CA THR A 164 -10.82 -3.66 -9.96
C THR A 164 -9.83 -3.10 -8.94
N LEU A 165 -8.56 -3.49 -9.04
CA LEU A 165 -7.50 -2.88 -8.25
C LEU A 165 -6.94 -1.66 -9.00
N LEU A 166 -7.03 -0.49 -8.37
CA LEU A 166 -6.44 0.75 -8.83
C LEU A 166 -5.15 1.00 -8.05
N PHE A 167 -4.01 0.73 -8.67
CA PHE A 167 -2.68 0.99 -8.10
C PHE A 167 -2.26 2.41 -8.41
N VAL A 168 -1.88 3.17 -7.37
CA VAL A 168 -1.51 4.58 -7.52
C VAL A 168 -0.21 4.87 -6.78
N ALA A 169 0.80 5.33 -7.51
CA ALA A 169 1.95 5.98 -6.90
C ALA A 169 1.67 7.49 -6.83
N LEU A 170 1.59 8.02 -5.62
CA LEU A 170 1.19 9.40 -5.34
C LEU A 170 2.40 10.33 -5.27
N ASP A 171 2.27 11.54 -5.82
CA ASP A 171 3.29 12.60 -5.75
C ASP A 171 2.86 13.70 -4.76
N GLY A 172 3.80 14.47 -4.26
CA GLY A 172 3.51 15.67 -3.47
C GLY A 172 2.94 15.43 -2.08
N LYS A 173 3.15 14.25 -1.48
CA LYS A 173 2.77 13.99 -0.09
C LYS A 173 3.49 14.91 0.87
N GLU A 174 4.80 15.12 0.69
CA GLU A 174 5.62 16.03 1.50
C GLU A 174 5.23 17.51 1.30
N GLN A 175 4.37 17.80 0.33
CA GLN A 175 3.83 19.14 0.04
C GLN A 175 2.30 19.18 0.26
N GLY A 176 1.85 18.66 1.39
CA GLY A 176 0.45 18.78 1.83
C GLY A 176 -0.48 17.73 1.24
N LEU A 177 0.01 16.50 0.98
CA LEU A 177 -0.78 15.38 0.44
C LEU A 177 -1.36 15.67 -0.95
N GLY A 178 -0.65 16.49 -1.77
CA GLY A 178 -1.16 17.03 -3.02
C GLY A 178 -1.69 15.97 -3.97
N GLY A 179 -0.95 14.86 -4.15
CA GLY A 179 -1.35 13.77 -5.03
C GLY A 179 -2.60 13.03 -4.55
N ALA A 180 -2.76 12.85 -3.24
CA ALA A 180 -3.94 12.19 -2.67
C ALA A 180 -5.20 13.06 -2.84
N PHE A 181 -5.10 14.38 -2.59
CA PHE A 181 -6.20 15.31 -2.85
C PHE A 181 -6.52 15.40 -4.34
N HIS A 182 -5.52 15.45 -5.21
CA HIS A 182 -5.73 15.46 -6.66
C HIS A 182 -6.42 14.18 -7.15
N LEU A 183 -6.01 13.00 -6.64
CA LEU A 183 -6.69 11.75 -6.97
C LEU A 183 -8.16 11.79 -6.54
N TRP A 184 -8.44 12.31 -5.35
CA TRP A 184 -9.81 12.49 -4.86
C TRP A 184 -10.63 13.41 -5.80
N GLU A 185 -10.09 14.54 -6.21
CA GLU A 185 -10.73 15.47 -7.15
C GLU A 185 -11.03 14.81 -8.48
N GLU A 186 -10.09 14.03 -9.04
CA GLU A 186 -10.31 13.29 -10.29
C GLU A 186 -11.45 12.27 -10.18
N LEU A 187 -11.57 11.59 -9.05
CA LEU A 187 -12.69 10.68 -8.77
C LEU A 187 -14.00 11.45 -8.63
N ALA A 188 -14.04 12.52 -7.84
CA ALA A 188 -15.21 13.32 -7.60
C ALA A 188 -15.76 13.98 -8.89
N GLU A 189 -14.86 14.47 -9.74
CA GLU A 189 -15.21 15.08 -11.04
C GLU A 189 -15.39 14.04 -12.16
N GLY A 190 -15.03 12.77 -11.93
CA GLY A 190 -15.11 11.69 -12.93
C GLY A 190 -14.13 11.83 -14.08
N ARG A 191 -12.98 12.44 -13.83
CA ARG A 191 -11.90 12.61 -14.81
C ARG A 191 -11.06 11.34 -14.96
N LEU A 192 -11.00 10.49 -13.93
CA LEU A 192 -10.33 9.21 -14.01
C LEU A 192 -11.25 8.17 -14.65
N VAL A 193 -10.92 7.72 -15.85
CA VAL A 193 -11.73 6.75 -16.62
C VAL A 193 -11.09 5.36 -16.55
N ASP A 194 -11.91 4.34 -16.21
CA ASP A 194 -11.51 2.93 -16.28
C ASP A 194 -11.24 2.55 -17.74
N PRO A 195 -10.01 2.11 -18.07
CA PRO A 195 -9.62 1.83 -19.46
C PRO A 195 -10.31 0.61 -20.07
N VAL A 196 -10.89 -0.27 -19.26
CA VAL A 196 -11.55 -1.49 -19.72
C VAL A 196 -13.06 -1.32 -19.78
N LYS A 197 -13.65 -0.65 -18.79
CA LYS A 197 -15.10 -0.42 -18.73
C LYS A 197 -15.52 0.83 -19.51
N GLY A 198 -14.58 1.73 -19.84
CA GLY A 198 -14.85 2.98 -20.57
C GLY A 198 -15.70 3.97 -19.79
N LYS A 199 -15.80 3.84 -18.47
CA LYS A 199 -16.62 4.71 -17.61
C LYS A 199 -15.77 5.43 -16.54
N PRO A 200 -16.19 6.63 -16.10
CA PRO A 200 -15.57 7.30 -14.96
C PRO A 200 -15.60 6.42 -13.72
N VAL A 201 -14.50 6.43 -12.95
CA VAL A 201 -14.46 5.90 -11.60
C VAL A 201 -14.93 6.98 -10.64
N ARG A 202 -15.94 6.70 -9.84
CA ARG A 202 -16.55 7.65 -8.92
C ARG A 202 -16.25 7.28 -7.46
N PRO A 203 -16.32 8.24 -6.51
CA PRO A 203 -16.13 7.96 -5.08
C PRO A 203 -17.02 6.84 -4.55
N GLU A 204 -18.30 6.82 -4.96
CA GLU A 204 -19.28 5.80 -4.57
C GLU A 204 -18.92 4.40 -5.06
N ASP A 205 -18.08 4.26 -6.07
CA ASP A 205 -17.59 2.98 -6.58
C ASP A 205 -16.40 2.42 -5.76
N ILE A 206 -15.81 3.22 -4.87
CA ILE A 206 -14.63 2.81 -4.08
C ILE A 206 -15.06 2.05 -2.83
N ASP A 207 -14.65 0.79 -2.72
CA ASP A 207 -14.90 -0.02 -1.52
C ASP A 207 -13.96 0.33 -0.38
N ARG A 208 -12.70 0.61 -0.69
CA ARG A 208 -11.67 1.04 0.28
C ARG A 208 -10.43 1.62 -0.37
N MET A 209 -9.70 2.36 0.46
CA MET A 209 -8.35 2.81 0.17
C MET A 209 -7.35 2.08 1.07
N VAL A 210 -6.28 1.53 0.50
CA VAL A 210 -5.16 0.91 1.22
C VAL A 210 -3.91 1.73 0.94
N ASN A 211 -3.43 2.43 1.96
CA ASN A 211 -2.22 3.25 1.89
C ASN A 211 -1.03 2.50 2.46
N ILE A 212 0.12 2.55 1.80
CA ILE A 212 1.39 1.95 2.22
C ILE A 212 2.40 3.08 2.42
N ASP A 213 2.69 3.39 3.68
CA ASP A 213 3.56 4.51 4.02
C ASP A 213 4.60 4.10 5.06
N GLN A 214 5.86 3.98 4.62
CA GLN A 214 7.01 3.54 5.40
C GLN A 214 6.86 2.11 5.95
N VAL A 215 7.30 1.14 5.19
CA VAL A 215 7.20 -0.28 5.59
C VAL A 215 8.56 -1.01 5.61
N GLY A 216 9.67 -0.28 5.45
CA GLY A 216 11.03 -0.83 5.43
C GLY A 216 11.76 -0.72 6.76
N GLY A 217 11.47 0.29 7.57
CA GLY A 217 12.15 0.57 8.83
C GLY A 217 11.84 -0.46 9.93
N THR A 218 12.82 -0.67 10.83
CA THR A 218 12.72 -1.63 11.94
C THR A 218 12.98 -0.98 13.30
N GLU A 219 13.17 0.34 13.33
CA GLU A 219 13.72 1.07 14.48
C GLU A 219 12.66 1.80 15.32
N ALA A 220 11.38 1.83 14.88
CA ALA A 220 10.33 2.39 15.71
C ALA A 220 10.06 1.47 16.90
N ARG A 221 10.40 1.95 18.09
CA ARG A 221 10.34 1.18 19.35
C ARG A 221 8.90 1.06 19.86
N LEU A 222 8.02 0.47 19.07
CA LEU A 222 6.59 0.39 19.41
C LEU A 222 6.26 -0.74 20.37
N ARG A 223 6.98 -1.85 20.35
CA ARG A 223 6.83 -2.98 21.28
C ARG A 223 8.16 -3.68 21.51
N LYS A 224 8.47 -3.97 22.77
CA LYS A 224 9.48 -4.93 23.30
C LYS A 224 10.63 -5.31 22.36
N TYR A 225 11.23 -4.35 21.66
CA TYR A 225 12.45 -4.55 20.85
C TYR A 225 12.36 -5.56 19.69
N ARG A 226 11.16 -5.93 19.22
CA ARG A 226 11.02 -6.76 18.02
C ARG A 226 11.10 -5.90 16.77
N PRO A 227 12.05 -6.17 15.85
CA PRO A 227 12.16 -5.44 14.57
C PRO A 227 11.10 -5.90 13.55
N ASP A 228 10.57 -7.11 13.70
CA ASP A 228 9.66 -7.78 12.77
C ASP A 228 8.18 -7.47 13.07
N TYR A 229 7.85 -6.21 13.30
CA TYR A 229 6.48 -5.75 13.52
C TYR A 229 5.88 -5.12 12.27
N LEU A 230 4.54 -5.08 12.21
CA LEU A 230 3.76 -4.30 11.23
C LEU A 230 2.60 -3.63 11.94
N ILE A 231 2.40 -2.34 11.65
CA ILE A 231 1.28 -1.56 12.16
C ILE A 231 0.23 -1.46 11.07
N MET A 232 -1.02 -1.77 11.39
CA MET A 232 -2.17 -1.52 10.54
C MET A 232 -3.11 -0.56 11.25
N LEU A 233 -3.24 0.65 10.72
CA LEU A 233 -4.13 1.68 11.22
C LEU A 233 -5.42 1.72 10.40
N SER A 234 -6.55 1.90 11.07
CA SER A 234 -7.87 2.01 10.45
C SER A 234 -8.86 2.61 11.45
N ASP A 235 -9.94 3.16 10.95
CA ASP A 235 -11.10 3.47 11.81
C ASP A 235 -11.72 2.18 12.35
N ALA A 236 -12.42 2.30 13.48
CA ALA A 236 -13.04 1.16 14.16
C ALA A 236 -14.06 0.45 13.24
N GLY A 237 -13.91 -0.86 13.12
CA GLY A 237 -14.83 -1.71 12.33
C GLY A 237 -14.57 -1.73 10.83
N THR A 238 -13.78 -0.81 10.27
CA THR A 238 -13.59 -0.73 8.80
C THR A 238 -12.36 -1.45 8.28
N GLY A 239 -11.35 -1.64 9.12
CA GLY A 239 -10.01 -2.11 8.73
C GLY A 239 -9.89 -3.60 8.45
N ARG A 240 -10.91 -4.43 8.73
CA ARG A 240 -10.82 -5.89 8.55
C ARG A 240 -9.56 -6.47 9.21
N ARG A 241 -9.35 -6.16 10.49
CA ARG A 241 -8.22 -6.69 11.28
C ARG A 241 -8.17 -8.22 11.29
N ASP A 242 -9.34 -8.86 11.23
CA ASP A 242 -9.50 -10.30 11.07
C ASP A 242 -8.74 -10.84 9.84
N ALA A 243 -8.84 -10.15 8.72
CA ALA A 243 -8.15 -10.52 7.48
C ALA A 243 -6.62 -10.50 7.65
N LEU A 244 -6.07 -9.48 8.33
CA LEU A 244 -4.63 -9.39 8.60
C LEU A 244 -4.18 -10.44 9.62
N LEU A 245 -4.96 -10.69 10.68
CA LEU A 245 -4.64 -11.71 11.68
C LEU A 245 -4.57 -13.09 11.02
N VAL A 246 -5.51 -13.41 10.12
CA VAL A 246 -5.46 -14.68 9.37
C VAL A 246 -4.31 -14.70 8.37
N ALA A 247 -4.00 -13.58 7.70
CA ALA A 247 -2.80 -13.48 6.84
C ALA A 247 -1.52 -13.81 7.62
N ASN A 248 -1.44 -13.35 8.87
CA ASN A 248 -0.29 -13.52 9.74
C ASN A 248 -0.09 -14.96 10.27
N THR A 249 -1.05 -15.86 10.05
CA THR A 249 -0.86 -17.29 10.37
C THR A 249 0.04 -18.01 9.38
N SER A 250 0.35 -17.39 8.23
CA SER A 250 1.32 -17.94 7.29
C SER A 250 2.72 -17.87 7.89
N PRO A 251 3.51 -18.98 7.84
CA PRO A 251 4.92 -18.96 8.28
C PRO A 251 5.77 -17.92 7.54
N GLU A 252 5.44 -17.63 6.28
CA GLU A 252 6.13 -16.64 5.44
C GLU A 252 5.84 -15.19 5.89
N VAL A 253 4.80 -14.96 6.68
CA VAL A 253 4.45 -13.65 7.26
C VAL A 253 4.90 -13.55 8.71
N SER A 254 4.20 -14.18 9.64
CA SER A 254 4.53 -14.32 11.08
C SER A 254 5.16 -13.06 11.74
N LEU A 255 4.51 -11.91 11.57
CA LEU A 255 4.93 -10.61 12.11
C LEU A 255 4.32 -10.35 13.49
N ASP A 256 4.93 -9.47 14.28
CA ASP A 256 4.30 -8.86 15.44
C ASP A 256 3.35 -7.74 14.97
N LEU A 257 2.04 -7.97 15.06
CA LEU A 257 1.04 -7.03 14.56
C LEU A 257 0.64 -6.02 15.63
N ALA A 258 0.58 -4.75 15.24
CA ALA A 258 0.02 -3.67 16.05
C ALA A 258 -1.14 -2.98 15.31
N PHE A 259 -2.14 -2.52 16.07
CA PHE A 259 -3.32 -1.82 15.55
C PHE A 259 -3.48 -0.42 16.19
N ASP A 260 -2.47 0.01 16.87
CA ASP A 260 -2.35 1.35 17.44
C ASP A 260 -0.90 1.84 17.36
N TYR A 261 -0.73 3.14 17.52
CA TYR A 261 0.56 3.81 17.53
C TYR A 261 0.89 4.23 18.96
N TYR A 262 2.02 3.78 19.50
CA TYR A 262 2.47 4.04 20.89
C TYR A 262 1.48 3.62 22.00
N GLY A 263 0.57 2.68 21.74
CA GLY A 263 -0.43 2.25 22.71
C GLY A 263 -1.51 3.29 23.05
N SER A 264 -1.55 4.41 22.33
CA SER A 264 -2.52 5.49 22.52
C SER A 264 -3.57 5.48 21.41
N LYS A 265 -4.82 5.22 21.77
CA LYS A 265 -5.94 5.22 20.81
C LYS A 265 -6.21 6.62 20.24
N ASP A 266 -6.13 7.66 21.07
CA ASP A 266 -6.41 9.03 20.62
C ASP A 266 -5.29 9.55 19.72
N PHE A 267 -4.04 9.34 20.07
CA PHE A 267 -2.92 9.66 19.21
C PHE A 267 -3.03 8.91 17.87
N THR A 268 -3.30 7.61 17.92
CA THR A 268 -3.47 6.77 16.73
C THR A 268 -4.55 7.32 15.81
N ARG A 269 -5.70 7.71 16.37
CA ARG A 269 -6.82 8.26 15.60
C ARG A 269 -6.45 9.59 14.93
N VAL A 270 -5.82 10.51 15.65
CA VAL A 270 -5.39 11.80 15.10
C VAL A 270 -4.33 11.56 14.03
N PHE A 271 -3.30 10.76 14.32
CA PHE A 271 -2.25 10.42 13.37
C PHE A 271 -2.82 9.83 12.08
N PHE A 272 -3.63 8.78 12.18
CA PHE A 272 -4.22 8.09 11.03
C PHE A 272 -5.08 9.01 10.16
N ARG A 273 -5.80 9.96 10.77
CA ARG A 273 -6.69 10.86 10.04
C ARG A 273 -6.01 12.07 9.41
N THR A 274 -4.76 12.38 9.77
CA THR A 274 -4.13 13.66 9.37
C THR A 274 -2.82 13.53 8.63
N VAL A 275 -2.08 12.42 8.76
CA VAL A 275 -0.65 12.40 8.46
C VAL A 275 -0.32 11.87 7.07
N SER A 276 -1.22 11.10 6.42
CA SER A 276 -0.87 10.45 5.16
C SER A 276 -2.04 10.38 4.16
N ASP A 277 -1.77 9.78 3.02
CA ASP A 277 -2.55 9.86 1.78
C ASP A 277 -3.97 9.30 1.86
N GLN A 278 -4.32 8.52 2.88
CA GLN A 278 -5.71 8.09 3.10
C GLN A 278 -6.63 9.23 3.57
N LYS A 279 -6.08 10.38 3.95
CA LYS A 279 -6.84 11.50 4.54
C LYS A 279 -8.04 11.93 3.68
N PRO A 280 -7.92 12.30 2.39
CA PRO A 280 -9.07 12.76 1.60
C PRO A 280 -10.16 11.69 1.47
N PHE A 281 -9.80 10.41 1.44
CA PHE A 281 -10.75 9.31 1.41
C PHE A 281 -11.51 9.17 2.73
N LEU A 282 -10.80 9.25 3.86
CA LEU A 282 -11.39 9.22 5.20
C LEU A 282 -12.32 10.41 5.45
N ASP A 283 -11.94 11.60 5.02
CA ASP A 283 -12.74 12.82 5.19
C ASP A 283 -14.09 12.72 4.48
N HIS A 284 -14.18 11.86 3.45
CA HIS A 284 -15.41 11.60 2.69
C HIS A 284 -16.04 10.23 2.96
N GLY A 285 -15.63 9.57 4.05
CA GLY A 285 -16.28 8.36 4.53
C GLY A 285 -15.89 7.07 3.82
N ILE A 286 -14.85 7.07 2.96
CA ILE A 286 -14.35 5.86 2.33
C ILE A 286 -13.55 5.05 3.36
N PRO A 287 -13.89 3.76 3.59
CA PRO A 287 -13.11 2.88 4.45
C PRO A 287 -11.64 2.85 4.04
N SER A 288 -10.73 3.19 4.95
CA SER A 288 -9.31 3.27 4.62
C SER A 288 -8.47 2.50 5.62
N VAL A 289 -7.33 2.02 5.15
CA VAL A 289 -6.31 1.33 5.95
C VAL A 289 -4.94 1.91 5.61
N MET A 290 -4.11 2.11 6.62
CA MET A 290 -2.70 2.45 6.44
C MET A 290 -1.83 1.33 7.00
N PHE A 291 -0.92 0.82 6.19
CA PHE A 291 0.15 -0.07 6.62
C PHE A 291 1.43 0.73 6.79
N THR A 292 2.07 0.58 7.96
CA THR A 292 3.29 1.30 8.27
C THR A 292 4.20 0.51 9.23
N SER A 293 5.49 0.78 9.20
CA SER A 293 6.44 0.40 10.24
C SER A 293 6.69 1.52 11.25
N GLY A 294 5.91 2.61 11.14
CA GLY A 294 6.04 3.77 12.00
C GLY A 294 7.15 4.72 11.59
N ILE A 295 7.22 5.87 12.26
CA ILE A 295 8.23 6.89 12.04
C ILE A 295 9.51 6.48 12.78
N THR A 296 10.60 6.33 12.05
CA THR A 296 11.92 6.04 12.61
C THR A 296 12.70 7.34 12.90
N PHE A 297 13.82 7.24 13.61
CA PHE A 297 14.68 8.41 13.84
C PHE A 297 15.40 8.88 12.56
N ARG A 298 15.37 8.09 11.49
CA ARG A 298 15.91 8.44 10.16
C ARG A 298 14.91 9.19 9.28
N ASN A 299 13.64 9.22 9.69
CA ASN A 299 12.59 9.89 8.92
C ASN A 299 12.98 11.35 8.63
N ASN A 300 12.84 11.74 7.37
CA ASN A 300 13.20 13.07 6.88
C ASN A 300 14.69 13.46 7.11
N LYS A 301 15.59 12.48 7.06
CA LYS A 301 17.05 12.70 7.19
C LYS A 301 17.83 12.10 6.03
N ALA A 302 19.00 12.66 5.77
CA ALA A 302 19.94 12.15 4.78
C ALA A 302 20.41 10.71 5.06
N SER A 303 20.26 10.24 6.31
CA SER A 303 20.60 8.89 6.72
C SER A 303 19.52 7.84 6.41
N ASP A 304 18.36 8.22 5.84
CA ASP A 304 17.36 7.30 5.35
C ASP A 304 17.76 6.74 3.97
N THR A 305 18.60 5.70 3.99
CA THR A 305 19.25 5.12 2.81
C THR A 305 18.92 3.65 2.65
N ALA A 306 18.98 3.12 1.42
CA ALA A 306 18.64 1.73 1.10
C ALA A 306 19.35 0.67 1.97
N PRO A 307 20.65 0.80 2.32
CA PRO A 307 21.32 -0.15 3.20
C PRO A 307 20.79 -0.20 4.65
N THR A 308 19.99 0.77 5.07
CA THR A 308 19.43 0.80 6.44
C THR A 308 18.16 -0.04 6.59
N LEU A 309 17.60 -0.53 5.49
CA LEU A 309 16.38 -1.34 5.51
C LEU A 309 16.67 -2.82 5.70
N ASP A 310 15.79 -3.51 6.43
CA ASP A 310 15.78 -4.96 6.51
C ASP A 310 14.83 -5.55 5.44
N TYR A 311 15.42 -6.07 4.37
CA TYR A 311 14.65 -6.56 3.22
C TYR A 311 13.94 -7.89 3.48
N ALA A 312 14.42 -8.70 4.44
CA ALA A 312 13.71 -9.90 4.86
C ALA A 312 12.42 -9.53 5.59
N ILE A 313 12.47 -8.54 6.48
CA ILE A 313 11.29 -8.03 7.16
C ILE A 313 10.38 -7.28 6.19
N LEU A 314 10.92 -6.46 5.28
CA LEU A 314 10.14 -5.78 4.24
C LEU A 314 9.37 -6.81 3.39
N ARG A 315 10.02 -7.90 2.96
CA ARG A 315 9.35 -8.98 2.23
C ARG A 315 8.18 -9.57 3.01
N ARG A 316 8.35 -9.85 4.30
CA ARG A 316 7.28 -10.38 5.16
C ARG A 316 6.09 -9.40 5.28
N ARG A 317 6.36 -8.09 5.37
CA ARG A 317 5.33 -7.03 5.38
C ARG A 317 4.60 -6.94 4.04
N VAL A 318 5.30 -7.04 2.92
CA VAL A 318 4.69 -7.10 1.58
C VAL A 318 3.76 -8.29 1.47
N LEU A 319 4.18 -9.47 1.93
CA LEU A 319 3.34 -10.66 1.95
C LEU A 319 2.11 -10.49 2.87
N ALA A 320 2.26 -9.84 4.03
CA ALA A 320 1.14 -9.52 4.90
C ALA A 320 0.09 -8.64 4.21
N ILE A 321 0.53 -7.57 3.53
CA ILE A 321 -0.32 -6.66 2.76
C ILE A 321 -1.01 -7.39 1.61
N PHE A 322 -0.26 -8.20 0.86
CA PHE A 322 -0.82 -9.01 -0.22
C PHE A 322 -1.90 -9.97 0.27
N TYR A 323 -1.63 -10.75 1.32
CA TYR A 323 -2.61 -11.68 1.88
C TYR A 323 -3.80 -10.99 2.54
N TYR A 324 -3.59 -9.81 3.14
CA TYR A 324 -4.69 -8.97 3.59
C TYR A 324 -5.60 -8.60 2.42
N LEU A 325 -5.05 -8.07 1.33
CA LEU A 325 -5.80 -7.69 0.13
C LEU A 325 -6.55 -8.89 -0.44
N VAL A 326 -5.90 -10.02 -0.60
CA VAL A 326 -6.54 -11.28 -1.08
C VAL A 326 -7.80 -11.66 -0.27
N ARG A 327 -7.88 -11.25 0.99
CA ARG A 327 -8.99 -11.59 1.90
C ARG A 327 -10.09 -10.55 1.95
N VAL A 328 -9.79 -9.32 1.55
CA VAL A 328 -10.77 -8.23 1.57
C VAL A 328 -11.38 -7.95 0.19
N LEU A 329 -10.83 -8.59 -0.86
CA LEU A 329 -11.35 -8.61 -2.24
C LEU A 329 -12.34 -9.76 -2.44
#